data_a7d18f834c8190540445d2789b1bb539
#
_entry.id   a7d18f834c8190540445d2789b1bb539
#
_cell.length_a   1.000
_cell.length_b   1.000
_cell.length_c   1.000
_cell.angle_alpha   90.00
_cell.angle_beta   90.00
_cell.angle_gamma   90.00
#
_symmetry.space_group_name_H-M   'P 1'
#
loop_
_entity.id
_entity.type
_entity.pdbx_description
1 polymer ?
#
loop_
_entity_poly.entity_id
_entity_poly.type
_entity_poly.pdbx_seq_one_letter_code
_entity_poly.pdbx_strand_id
1 'polypeptide(L)'
;MRDIWYADNRDLVKWAVLLNLAADYDLAAVVQVGFLRPGSEGPRLLCDDKEVPFPTAVWQHFRTPGRVTALTAGRKPEIIVIEDIFDPNSRGLYVSRVLATISQLKHNPKAVLLDPDTGIAPSVPKAEHVTPEDIRAFWLALLPGDWLVVYQHASRVFHWRDAGRARFANVVASAAVTTFRSPDVALDVAFYAAQKTP
;
A
#
# COMPACT_ATOMS: atom_id res chain seq x y z
N MET A 1 -6.53 0.22 3.77
CA MET A 1 -6.25 -1.05 4.51
C MET A 1 -7.07 -1.07 5.79
N ARG A 2 -7.56 -2.21 6.23
CA ARG A 2 -8.10 -2.34 7.59
C ARG A 2 -6.93 -2.59 8.53
N ASP A 3 -6.95 -1.95 9.69
CA ASP A 3 -5.91 -2.09 10.72
C ASP A 3 -5.74 -3.52 11.29
N ILE A 4 -6.74 -4.40 11.06
CA ILE A 4 -6.78 -5.79 11.52
C ILE A 4 -5.99 -6.80 10.65
N TRP A 5 -5.48 -6.38 9.48
CA TRP A 5 -4.83 -7.27 8.51
C TRP A 5 -3.31 -7.05 8.42
N TYR A 6 -2.71 -6.47 9.46
CA TYR A 6 -1.27 -6.26 9.50
C TYR A 6 -0.51 -7.54 9.84
N ALA A 7 0.65 -7.73 9.16
CA ALA A 7 1.60 -8.85 9.33
C ALA A 7 1.12 -10.23 8.83
N ASP A 8 0.34 -10.27 7.77
CA ASP A 8 0.05 -11.49 7.03
C ASP A 8 1.10 -11.79 5.92
N ASN A 9 0.90 -12.87 5.18
CA ASN A 9 1.76 -13.24 4.06
C ASN A 9 1.81 -12.18 2.95
N ARG A 10 0.78 -11.35 2.80
CA ARG A 10 0.74 -10.27 1.81
C ARG A 10 1.64 -9.12 2.24
N ASP A 11 1.67 -8.83 3.55
CA ASP A 11 2.60 -7.85 4.10
C ASP A 11 4.05 -8.31 3.97
N LEU A 12 4.33 -9.61 4.16
CA LEU A 12 5.65 -10.16 3.91
C LEU A 12 6.11 -9.88 2.47
N VAL A 13 5.26 -10.16 1.47
CA VAL A 13 5.60 -9.90 0.06
C VAL A 13 5.70 -8.40 -0.21
N LYS A 14 4.79 -7.59 0.34
CA LYS A 14 4.79 -6.13 0.23
C LYS A 14 6.14 -5.55 0.62
N TRP A 15 6.59 -5.86 1.84
CA TRP A 15 7.84 -5.31 2.36
C TRP A 15 9.07 -5.86 1.65
N ALA A 16 9.05 -7.14 1.22
CA ALA A 16 10.11 -7.69 0.38
C ALA A 16 10.23 -6.93 -0.96
N VAL A 17 9.11 -6.62 -1.62
CA VAL A 17 9.11 -5.83 -2.87
C VAL A 17 9.67 -4.43 -2.64
N LEU A 18 9.20 -3.73 -1.60
CA LEU A 18 9.60 -2.36 -1.32
C LEU A 18 11.07 -2.23 -0.93
N LEU A 19 11.57 -3.15 -0.10
CA LEU A 19 12.97 -3.11 0.34
C LEU A 19 13.94 -3.52 -0.77
N ASN A 20 13.58 -4.49 -1.63
CA ASN A 20 14.37 -4.80 -2.81
C ASN A 20 14.41 -3.61 -3.78
N LEU A 21 13.24 -3.00 -4.07
CA LEU A 21 13.19 -1.81 -4.90
C LEU A 21 14.05 -0.67 -4.33
N ALA A 22 14.01 -0.48 -3.02
CA ALA A 22 14.82 0.54 -2.36
C ALA A 22 16.32 0.25 -2.46
N ALA A 23 16.73 -1.02 -2.35
CA ALA A 23 18.12 -1.42 -2.50
C ALA A 23 18.62 -1.27 -3.95
N ASP A 24 17.81 -1.68 -4.94
CA ASP A 24 18.18 -1.64 -6.36
C ASP A 24 18.34 -0.21 -6.89
N TYR A 25 17.59 0.75 -6.33
CA TYR A 25 17.55 2.14 -6.79
C TYR A 25 18.06 3.15 -5.75
N ASP A 26 18.76 2.68 -4.70
CA ASP A 26 19.32 3.50 -3.59
C ASP A 26 18.29 4.53 -3.04
N LEU A 27 17.06 4.06 -2.80
CA LEU A 27 16.00 4.96 -2.31
C LEU A 27 16.28 5.38 -0.87
N ALA A 28 16.08 6.66 -0.60
CA ALA A 28 16.27 7.23 0.73
C ALA A 28 15.11 6.87 1.69
N ALA A 29 13.90 6.71 1.15
CA ALA A 29 12.72 6.36 1.94
C ALA A 29 11.70 5.49 1.19
N VAL A 30 10.88 4.80 1.98
CA VAL A 30 9.64 4.13 1.56
C VAL A 30 8.49 4.73 2.35
N VAL A 31 7.49 5.28 1.66
CA VAL A 31 6.31 5.90 2.26
C VAL A 31 5.10 5.01 2.01
N GLN A 32 4.49 4.47 3.06
CA GLN A 32 3.25 3.69 2.94
C GLN A 32 2.04 4.60 3.20
N VAL A 33 1.13 4.66 2.22
CA VAL A 33 -0.17 5.33 2.31
C VAL A 33 -1.25 4.26 2.47
N GLY A 34 -1.70 4.02 3.70
CA GLY A 34 -2.48 2.84 4.05
C GLY A 34 -3.95 2.90 3.65
N PHE A 35 -4.54 4.06 3.33
CA PHE A 35 -6.00 4.24 3.22
C PHE A 35 -6.71 3.58 4.41
N LEU A 36 -6.19 3.86 5.61
CA LEU A 36 -6.62 3.21 6.84
C LEU A 36 -8.08 3.53 7.16
N ARG A 37 -8.88 2.50 7.36
CA ARG A 37 -10.26 2.64 7.78
C ARG A 37 -10.45 2.01 9.16
N PRO A 38 -11.24 2.62 10.06
CA PRO A 38 -11.56 2.00 11.33
C PRO A 38 -12.15 0.61 11.11
N GLY A 39 -11.56 -0.40 11.70
CA GLY A 39 -12.16 -1.72 11.77
C GLY A 39 -13.35 -1.68 12.73
N SER A 40 -14.54 -2.10 12.28
CA SER A 40 -15.73 -2.10 13.13
C SER A 40 -15.71 -3.22 14.17
N GLU A 41 -14.98 -4.31 13.91
CA GLU A 41 -14.92 -5.47 14.80
C GLU A 41 -13.52 -6.09 14.73
N GLY A 42 -13.02 -6.52 15.89
CA GLY A 42 -11.82 -7.33 16.00
C GLY A 42 -12.00 -8.71 15.37
N PRO A 43 -10.92 -9.49 15.11
CA PRO A 43 -11.07 -10.86 14.69
C PRO A 43 -11.79 -11.65 15.78
N ARG A 44 -12.65 -12.54 15.34
CA ARG A 44 -13.36 -13.46 16.23
C ARG A 44 -12.50 -14.71 16.44
N LEU A 45 -12.34 -15.11 17.69
CA LEU A 45 -11.77 -16.39 18.02
C LEU A 45 -12.90 -17.29 18.53
N LEU A 46 -13.03 -18.48 17.96
CA LEU A 46 -14.03 -19.45 18.37
C LEU A 46 -13.35 -20.69 18.97
N CYS A 47 -13.89 -21.16 20.06
CA CYS A 47 -13.55 -22.44 20.66
C CYS A 47 -14.87 -23.26 20.75
N ASP A 48 -14.99 -24.35 20.01
CA ASP A 48 -16.20 -25.15 19.91
C ASP A 48 -17.47 -24.29 19.63
N ASP A 49 -17.36 -23.42 18.60
CA ASP A 49 -18.40 -22.47 18.17
C ASP A 49 -18.76 -21.39 19.20
N LYS A 50 -18.09 -21.34 20.33
CA LYS A 50 -18.26 -20.28 21.33
C LYS A 50 -17.21 -19.21 21.15
N GLU A 51 -17.63 -17.96 21.15
CA GLU A 51 -16.72 -16.82 21.06
C GLU A 51 -15.88 -16.70 22.34
N VAL A 52 -14.58 -16.64 22.17
CA VAL A 52 -13.61 -16.40 23.25
C VAL A 52 -12.82 -15.12 22.94
N PRO A 53 -12.39 -14.38 23.97
CA PRO A 53 -11.70 -13.13 23.76
C PRO A 53 -10.30 -13.34 23.19
N PHE A 54 -9.89 -12.49 22.24
CA PHE A 54 -8.49 -12.38 21.89
C PHE A 54 -7.68 -11.79 23.05
N PRO A 55 -6.54 -12.36 23.42
CA PRO A 55 -5.66 -11.74 24.39
C PRO A 55 -5.22 -10.35 23.93
N THR A 56 -5.41 -9.33 24.76
CA THR A 56 -5.14 -7.94 24.42
C THR A 56 -3.71 -7.72 23.92
N ALA A 57 -2.72 -8.38 24.55
CA ALA A 57 -1.33 -8.27 24.16
C ALA A 57 -1.05 -8.80 22.74
N VAL A 58 -1.71 -9.92 22.36
CA VAL A 58 -1.61 -10.49 21.00
C VAL A 58 -2.24 -9.53 20.00
N TRP A 59 -3.45 -9.08 20.31
CA TRP A 59 -4.19 -8.14 19.48
C TRP A 59 -3.40 -6.86 19.22
N GLN A 60 -2.89 -6.23 20.27
CA GLN A 60 -2.08 -5.01 20.17
C GLN A 60 -0.78 -5.23 19.40
N HIS A 61 -0.12 -6.39 19.60
CA HIS A 61 1.11 -6.70 18.89
C HIS A 61 0.93 -6.72 17.37
N PHE A 62 -0.13 -7.34 16.88
CA PHE A 62 -0.40 -7.48 15.45
C PHE A 62 -1.16 -6.30 14.82
N ARG A 63 -1.58 -5.31 15.61
CA ARG A 63 -2.32 -4.12 15.14
C ARG A 63 -1.51 -2.82 15.12
N THR A 64 -0.22 -2.88 15.21
CA THR A 64 0.61 -1.67 15.22
C THR A 64 1.37 -1.55 13.89
N PRO A 65 0.80 -0.91 12.83
CA PRO A 65 1.45 -0.79 11.52
C PRO A 65 2.82 -0.12 11.60
N GLY A 66 3.00 0.85 12.50
CA GLY A 66 4.27 1.54 12.72
C GLY A 66 5.45 0.64 13.10
N ARG A 67 5.22 -0.61 13.53
CA ARG A 67 6.32 -1.57 13.80
C ARG A 67 7.13 -1.96 12.59
N VAL A 68 6.63 -1.74 11.38
CA VAL A 68 7.40 -1.98 10.14
C VAL A 68 8.64 -1.10 10.04
N THR A 69 8.67 0.04 10.72
CA THR A 69 9.85 0.90 10.77
C THR A 69 11.07 0.19 11.35
N ALA A 70 10.87 -0.84 12.16
CA ALA A 70 11.94 -1.66 12.71
C ALA A 70 12.63 -2.56 11.66
N LEU A 71 12.03 -2.79 10.48
CA LEU A 71 12.61 -3.63 9.43
C LEU A 71 13.96 -3.09 8.94
N THR A 72 14.15 -1.79 8.98
CA THR A 72 15.41 -1.15 8.55
C THR A 72 16.34 -0.83 9.72
N ALA A 73 15.87 -0.99 10.96
CA ALA A 73 16.65 -0.70 12.19
C ALA A 73 17.35 0.67 12.15
N GLY A 74 16.67 1.69 11.61
CA GLY A 74 17.20 3.05 11.45
C GLY A 74 18.20 3.25 10.32
N ARG A 75 18.35 2.27 9.43
CA ARG A 75 19.16 2.38 8.20
C ARG A 75 18.28 2.81 7.02
N LYS A 76 18.92 3.12 5.89
CA LYS A 76 18.20 3.31 4.61
C LYS A 76 17.56 2.00 4.13
N PRO A 77 16.37 2.10 3.52
CA PRO A 77 15.51 3.29 3.41
C PRO A 77 14.84 3.62 4.77
N GLU A 78 14.54 4.89 5.02
CA GLU A 78 13.63 5.23 6.10
C GLU A 78 12.21 4.78 5.74
N ILE A 79 11.55 4.07 6.66
CA ILE A 79 10.16 3.65 6.47
C ILE A 79 9.23 4.65 7.16
N ILE A 80 8.34 5.23 6.39
CA ILE A 80 7.36 6.24 6.84
C ILE A 80 5.96 5.68 6.59
N VAL A 81 5.17 5.56 7.64
CA VAL A 81 3.78 5.11 7.55
C VAL A 81 2.87 6.31 7.75
N ILE A 82 1.98 6.56 6.80
CA ILE A 82 0.93 7.57 6.91
C ILE A 82 -0.26 6.93 7.61
N GLU A 83 -0.47 7.30 8.87
CA GLU A 83 -1.50 6.72 9.75
C GLU A 83 -2.82 7.49 9.72
N ASP A 84 -2.97 8.45 8.81
CA ASP A 84 -4.22 9.20 8.62
C ASP A 84 -5.38 8.27 8.30
N ILE A 85 -6.49 8.47 9.01
CA ILE A 85 -7.73 7.73 8.75
C ILE A 85 -8.36 8.22 7.45
N PHE A 86 -8.64 7.28 6.56
CA PHE A 86 -9.31 7.51 5.30
C PHE A 86 -10.83 7.47 5.46
N ASP A 87 -11.48 8.59 5.14
CA ASP A 87 -12.92 8.68 4.99
C ASP A 87 -13.29 8.77 3.49
N PRO A 88 -14.03 7.80 2.96
CA PRO A 88 -14.42 7.81 1.55
C PRO A 88 -15.27 9.03 1.15
N ASN A 89 -16.02 9.64 2.09
CA ASN A 89 -16.85 10.81 1.84
C ASN A 89 -16.01 12.10 1.72
N SER A 90 -14.80 12.09 2.24
CA SER A 90 -13.85 13.21 2.18
C SER A 90 -12.54 12.83 1.50
N ARG A 91 -12.60 11.91 0.52
CA ARG A 91 -11.45 11.36 -0.21
C ARG A 91 -10.46 12.42 -0.70
N GLY A 92 -10.95 13.48 -1.34
CA GLY A 92 -10.11 14.56 -1.84
C GLY A 92 -9.33 15.28 -0.74
N LEU A 93 -9.94 15.49 0.41
CA LEU A 93 -9.28 16.09 1.58
C LEU A 93 -8.19 15.16 2.13
N TYR A 94 -8.47 13.85 2.23
CA TYR A 94 -7.49 12.86 2.64
C TYR A 94 -6.27 12.88 1.69
N VAL A 95 -6.50 12.76 0.38
CA VAL A 95 -5.42 12.77 -0.62
C VAL A 95 -4.59 14.06 -0.53
N SER A 96 -5.25 15.22 -0.40
CA SER A 96 -4.55 16.52 -0.29
C SER A 96 -3.67 16.58 0.97
N ARG A 97 -4.13 16.11 2.11
CA ARG A 97 -3.34 16.06 3.36
C ARG A 97 -2.13 15.15 3.22
N VAL A 98 -2.34 13.93 2.69
CA VAL A 98 -1.24 12.98 2.49
C VAL A 98 -0.19 13.53 1.52
N LEU A 99 -0.61 14.17 0.43
CA LEU A 99 0.30 14.82 -0.52
C LEU A 99 1.08 15.96 0.13
N ALA A 100 0.43 16.77 0.97
CA ALA A 100 1.12 17.82 1.74
C ALA A 100 2.19 17.23 2.67
N THR A 101 1.89 16.12 3.35
CA THR A 101 2.87 15.41 4.19
C THR A 101 4.04 14.89 3.35
N ILE A 102 3.77 14.22 2.22
CA ILE A 102 4.81 13.68 1.33
C ILE A 102 5.70 14.78 0.76
N SER A 103 5.13 15.95 0.41
CA SER A 103 5.90 17.09 -0.13
C SER A 103 6.87 17.71 0.87
N GLN A 104 6.63 17.54 2.16
CA GLN A 104 7.52 18.01 3.22
C GLN A 104 8.69 17.05 3.51
N LEU A 105 8.62 15.82 3.00
CA LEU A 105 9.69 14.86 3.17
C LEU A 105 10.91 15.23 2.33
N LYS A 106 12.06 15.38 3.01
CA LYS A 106 13.34 15.72 2.35
C LYS A 106 14.05 14.52 1.72
N HIS A 107 13.45 13.33 1.80
CA HIS A 107 14.02 12.07 1.34
C HIS A 107 13.78 11.89 -0.16
N ASN A 108 14.84 11.95 -0.95
CA ASN A 108 14.80 11.70 -2.40
C ASN A 108 16.02 10.87 -2.83
N PRO A 109 15.88 9.90 -3.74
CA PRO A 109 14.60 9.40 -4.25
C PRO A 109 13.85 8.55 -3.22
N LYS A 110 12.54 8.41 -3.39
CA LYS A 110 11.68 7.62 -2.50
C LYS A 110 10.70 6.75 -3.28
N ALA A 111 10.19 5.70 -2.64
CA ALA A 111 9.03 4.96 -3.13
C ALA A 111 7.79 5.33 -2.32
N VAL A 112 6.69 5.65 -2.98
CA VAL A 112 5.38 5.85 -2.38
C VAL A 112 4.49 4.67 -2.72
N LEU A 113 4.12 3.88 -1.70
CA LEU A 113 3.17 2.78 -1.83
C LEU A 113 1.76 3.26 -1.54
N LEU A 114 0.85 3.10 -2.49
CA LEU A 114 -0.58 3.17 -2.26
C LEU A 114 -1.08 1.77 -1.89
N ASP A 115 -1.57 1.63 -0.66
CA ASP A 115 -1.93 0.36 -0.04
C ASP A 115 -3.42 0.30 0.34
N PRO A 116 -4.33 0.30 -0.65
CA PRO A 116 -5.76 0.09 -0.41
C PRO A 116 -6.04 -1.38 -0.08
N ASP A 117 -7.24 -1.71 0.45
CA ASP A 117 -7.58 -3.10 0.78
C ASP A 117 -7.59 -4.03 -0.43
N THR A 118 -8.04 -3.53 -1.58
CA THR A 118 -8.31 -4.37 -2.75
C THR A 118 -7.57 -3.97 -4.02
N GLY A 119 -7.00 -2.76 -4.08
CA GLY A 119 -6.23 -2.29 -5.23
C GLY A 119 -6.94 -1.22 -6.04
N ILE A 120 -6.64 -1.18 -7.35
CA ILE A 120 -7.13 -0.17 -8.27
C ILE A 120 -8.62 -0.37 -8.53
N ALA A 121 -9.39 0.71 -8.44
CA ALA A 121 -10.83 0.70 -8.65
C ALA A 121 -11.21 0.12 -10.03
N PRO A 122 -12.25 -0.73 -10.08
CA PRO A 122 -12.94 -1.02 -11.34
C PRO A 122 -13.75 0.20 -11.79
N SER A 123 -14.64 0.02 -12.76
CA SER A 123 -15.51 1.11 -13.28
C SER A 123 -16.35 1.79 -12.19
N VAL A 124 -16.72 1.06 -11.14
CA VAL A 124 -17.45 1.61 -9.99
C VAL A 124 -16.54 1.52 -8.75
N PRO A 125 -15.95 2.64 -8.31
CA PRO A 125 -15.06 2.66 -7.16
C PRO A 125 -15.86 2.45 -5.86
N LYS A 126 -15.22 1.79 -4.90
CA LYS A 126 -15.70 1.63 -3.53
C LYS A 126 -14.65 2.18 -2.56
N ALA A 127 -14.99 2.20 -1.27
CA ALA A 127 -14.09 2.70 -0.23
C ALA A 127 -12.76 1.94 -0.12
N GLU A 128 -12.78 0.65 -0.43
CA GLU A 128 -11.60 -0.23 -0.37
C GLU A 128 -10.62 -0.09 -1.56
N HIS A 129 -10.93 0.75 -2.54
CA HIS A 129 -10.11 0.96 -3.73
C HIS A 129 -9.32 2.26 -3.68
N VAL A 130 -8.16 2.26 -4.36
CA VAL A 130 -7.55 3.50 -4.85
C VAL A 130 -8.11 3.80 -6.24
N THR A 131 -8.47 5.06 -6.50
CA THR A 131 -9.04 5.45 -7.80
C THR A 131 -7.95 5.88 -8.80
N PRO A 132 -8.25 5.90 -10.10
CA PRO A 132 -7.34 6.47 -11.11
C PRO A 132 -6.96 7.92 -10.81
N GLU A 133 -7.89 8.72 -10.30
CA GLU A 133 -7.68 10.11 -9.91
C GLU A 133 -6.70 10.23 -8.73
N ASP A 134 -6.83 9.36 -7.72
CA ASP A 134 -5.89 9.30 -6.61
C ASP A 134 -4.48 8.97 -7.13
N ILE A 135 -4.34 7.89 -7.92
CA ILE A 135 -3.07 7.47 -8.50
C ILE A 135 -2.43 8.60 -9.29
N ARG A 136 -3.23 9.30 -10.12
CA ARG A 136 -2.77 10.45 -10.90
C ARG A 136 -2.28 11.59 -10.01
N ALA A 137 -3.01 11.91 -8.94
CA ALA A 137 -2.62 12.96 -8.00
C ALA A 137 -1.27 12.66 -7.34
N PHE A 138 -1.08 11.42 -6.86
CA PHE A 138 0.21 10.98 -6.31
C PHE A 138 1.32 11.00 -7.37
N TRP A 139 1.06 10.48 -8.57
CA TRP A 139 2.02 10.47 -9.67
C TRP A 139 2.51 11.87 -10.04
N LEU A 140 1.60 12.84 -10.11
CA LEU A 140 1.96 14.22 -10.45
C LEU A 140 2.80 14.91 -9.36
N ALA A 141 2.62 14.52 -8.11
CA ALA A 141 3.35 15.06 -6.99
C ALA A 141 4.76 14.48 -6.81
N LEU A 142 5.08 13.36 -7.47
CA LEU A 142 6.41 12.75 -7.39
C LEU A 142 7.45 13.54 -8.19
N LEU A 143 8.67 13.52 -7.68
CA LEU A 143 9.84 14.10 -8.35
C LEU A 143 10.52 13.07 -9.26
N PRO A 144 11.31 13.49 -10.27
CA PRO A 144 12.15 12.59 -11.04
C PRO A 144 13.02 11.69 -10.15
N GLY A 145 13.03 10.40 -10.43
CA GLY A 145 13.72 9.38 -9.62
C GLY A 145 12.83 8.70 -8.57
N ASP A 146 11.73 9.33 -8.14
CA ASP A 146 10.77 8.70 -7.22
C ASP A 146 10.00 7.56 -7.88
N TRP A 147 9.49 6.64 -7.07
CA TRP A 147 8.67 5.51 -7.50
C TRP A 147 7.26 5.61 -6.96
N LEU A 148 6.27 5.30 -7.79
CA LEU A 148 4.92 5.00 -7.34
C LEU A 148 4.67 3.51 -7.41
N VAL A 149 4.23 2.93 -6.30
CA VAL A 149 3.88 1.52 -6.18
C VAL A 149 2.42 1.41 -5.76
N VAL A 150 1.66 0.51 -6.39
CA VAL A 150 0.26 0.25 -6.02
C VAL A 150 0.08 -1.22 -5.69
N TYR A 151 -0.46 -1.50 -4.51
CA TYR A 151 -0.91 -2.82 -4.11
C TYR A 151 -2.18 -3.21 -4.86
N GLN A 152 -2.25 -4.44 -5.34
CA GLN A 152 -3.41 -5.00 -6.02
C GLN A 152 -3.72 -6.40 -5.49
N HIS A 153 -4.91 -6.60 -4.95
CA HIS A 153 -5.44 -7.91 -4.59
C HIS A 153 -6.14 -8.56 -5.80
N ALA A 154 -6.18 -9.89 -5.83
CA ALA A 154 -6.89 -10.65 -6.84
C ALA A 154 -8.36 -10.24 -6.90
N SER A 155 -8.85 -10.08 -8.10
CA SER A 155 -10.27 -9.87 -8.37
C SER A 155 -10.87 -11.08 -9.08
N ARG A 156 -12.20 -11.12 -9.19
CA ARG A 156 -12.91 -12.20 -9.90
C ARG A 156 -12.73 -12.14 -11.43
N VAL A 157 -12.00 -11.15 -11.95
CA VAL A 157 -11.72 -11.01 -13.38
C VAL A 157 -10.60 -11.96 -13.76
N PHE A 158 -10.83 -12.78 -14.78
CA PHE A 158 -9.77 -13.56 -15.40
C PHE A 158 -8.66 -12.59 -15.91
N HIS A 159 -7.39 -12.95 -15.76
CA HIS A 159 -6.26 -12.05 -16.04
C HIS A 159 -6.25 -10.73 -15.24
N TRP A 160 -6.73 -10.74 -14.00
CA TRP A 160 -6.81 -9.55 -13.15
C TRP A 160 -5.46 -8.79 -13.01
N ARG A 161 -4.33 -9.51 -13.08
CA ARG A 161 -3.00 -8.90 -13.00
C ARG A 161 -2.72 -8.01 -14.22
N ASP A 162 -2.98 -8.51 -15.42
CA ASP A 162 -2.77 -7.77 -16.66
C ASP A 162 -3.73 -6.58 -16.76
N ALA A 163 -4.98 -6.79 -16.36
CA ALA A 163 -5.97 -5.72 -16.30
C ALA A 163 -5.58 -4.62 -15.31
N GLY A 164 -5.09 -5.00 -14.12
CA GLY A 164 -4.59 -4.05 -13.13
C GLY A 164 -3.36 -3.30 -13.61
N ARG A 165 -2.38 -4.00 -14.19
CA ARG A 165 -1.18 -3.40 -14.78
C ARG A 165 -1.54 -2.39 -15.88
N ALA A 166 -2.45 -2.75 -16.78
CA ALA A 166 -2.89 -1.85 -17.86
C ALA A 166 -3.58 -0.59 -17.32
N ARG A 167 -4.46 -0.73 -16.30
CA ARG A 167 -5.08 0.44 -15.64
C ARG A 167 -4.03 1.36 -15.03
N PHE A 168 -3.08 0.80 -14.30
CA PHE A 168 -2.00 1.58 -13.69
C PHE A 168 -1.17 2.31 -14.76
N ALA A 169 -0.71 1.59 -15.80
CA ALA A 169 0.08 2.14 -16.90
C ALA A 169 -0.64 3.31 -17.59
N ASN A 170 -1.94 3.18 -17.85
CA ASN A 170 -2.75 4.24 -18.47
C ASN A 170 -2.82 5.50 -17.61
N VAL A 171 -2.87 5.35 -16.27
CA VAL A 171 -2.96 6.51 -15.37
C VAL A 171 -1.63 7.24 -15.26
N VAL A 172 -0.51 6.50 -15.13
CA VAL A 172 0.82 7.11 -15.02
C VAL A 172 1.41 7.50 -16.39
N ALA A 173 0.71 7.16 -17.48
CA ALA A 173 1.13 7.41 -18.88
C ALA A 173 2.56 6.94 -19.15
N SER A 174 2.95 5.80 -18.55
CA SER A 174 4.28 5.22 -18.66
C SER A 174 4.23 3.84 -19.31
N ALA A 175 5.12 3.60 -20.25
CA ALA A 175 5.30 2.28 -20.85
C ALA A 175 6.07 1.32 -19.92
N ALA A 176 6.89 1.84 -19.03
CA ALA A 176 7.76 1.07 -18.15
C ALA A 176 7.11 0.81 -16.79
N VAL A 177 6.07 -0.05 -16.77
CA VAL A 177 5.47 -0.53 -15.52
C VAL A 177 6.04 -1.90 -15.18
N THR A 178 6.67 -1.99 -14.02
CA THR A 178 7.15 -3.26 -13.43
C THR A 178 6.03 -3.90 -12.62
N THR A 179 5.92 -5.23 -12.70
CA THR A 179 4.97 -6.00 -11.88
C THR A 179 5.73 -6.95 -10.97
N PHE A 180 5.55 -6.81 -9.66
CA PHE A 180 6.08 -7.73 -8.66
C PHE A 180 4.98 -8.66 -8.17
N ARG A 181 5.33 -9.91 -7.91
CA ARG A 181 4.46 -10.96 -7.34
C ARG A 181 5.29 -12.02 -6.67
N SER A 182 4.71 -12.75 -5.73
CA SER A 182 5.29 -13.98 -5.21
C SER A 182 4.49 -15.18 -5.72
N PRO A 183 5.11 -16.16 -6.36
CA PRO A 183 4.43 -17.36 -6.83
C PRO A 183 4.12 -18.36 -5.70
N ASP A 184 4.74 -18.21 -4.51
CA ASP A 184 4.72 -19.23 -3.48
C ASP A 184 4.04 -18.76 -2.18
N VAL A 185 4.10 -17.47 -1.86
CA VAL A 185 3.71 -16.94 -0.55
C VAL A 185 2.34 -16.27 -0.57
N ALA A 186 2.08 -15.39 -1.54
CA ALA A 186 0.83 -14.63 -1.67
C ALA A 186 0.41 -14.55 -3.14
N LEU A 187 -0.20 -15.62 -3.62
CA LEU A 187 -0.62 -15.78 -5.02
C LEU A 187 -1.70 -14.80 -5.45
N ASP A 188 -2.39 -14.23 -4.48
CA ASP A 188 -3.55 -13.37 -4.65
C ASP A 188 -3.21 -11.87 -4.64
N VAL A 189 -1.92 -11.52 -4.68
CA VAL A 189 -1.50 -10.12 -4.75
C VAL A 189 -0.49 -9.87 -5.86
N ALA A 190 -0.44 -8.63 -6.32
CA ALA A 190 0.58 -8.07 -7.19
C ALA A 190 0.84 -6.62 -6.82
N PHE A 191 2.02 -6.12 -7.20
CA PHE A 191 2.40 -4.72 -7.01
C PHE A 191 2.81 -4.16 -8.37
N TYR A 192 2.23 -3.03 -8.75
CA TYR A 192 2.59 -2.31 -9.96
C TYR A 192 3.43 -1.12 -9.59
N ALA A 193 4.58 -0.99 -10.20
CA ALA A 193 5.53 0.07 -9.92
C ALA A 193 5.94 0.81 -11.19
N ALA A 194 6.07 2.13 -11.08
CA ALA A 194 6.61 2.97 -12.13
C ALA A 194 7.54 4.03 -11.52
N GLN A 195 8.67 4.25 -12.19
CA GLN A 195 9.58 5.33 -11.82
C GLN A 195 9.21 6.62 -12.54
N LYS A 196 9.21 7.72 -11.81
CA LYS A 196 9.05 9.06 -12.39
C LYS A 196 10.31 9.43 -13.15
N THR A 197 10.18 9.54 -14.45
CA THR A 197 11.25 10.06 -15.32
C THR A 197 11.20 11.60 -15.40
N PRO A 198 12.29 12.24 -15.79
CA PRO A 198 12.32 13.68 -16.04
C PRO A 198 11.28 14.18 -17.03
#